data_1cbd8bedd6862a0fa6872a05e2338ece
#
_entry.id   1cbd8bedd6862a0fa6872a05e2338ece
#
_cell.length_a   1.000
_cell.length_b   1.000
_cell.length_c   1.000
_cell.angle_alpha   90.00
_cell.angle_beta   90.00
_cell.angle_gamma   90.00
#
_symmetry.space_group_name_H-M   'P 1'
#
loop_
_entity.id
_entity.type
_entity.pdbx_description
1 polymer ?
#
loop_
_entity_poly.entity_id
_entity_poly.type
_entity_poly.pdbx_seq_one_letter_code
_entity_poly.pdbx_strand_id
1 'polypeptide(L)'
;MKPTLFISDLHLEDAVPGRTGWLAAFLAGPATEASALYILGDLFEFWIGDDALSPTAQHVAKGLGALGAQGVKTFFMHGNRDFLVGEKYAGLAGMELLPEELVIDLHGTPTLLLHGDSLCTDDVEYQAMRRQVRNPDWQAGVLSLSIEERLQMAMQAREAS
;
A
#
# COMPACT_ATOMS: atom_id res chain seq x y z
N MET A 1 27.37 -1.16 4.70
CA MET A 1 26.21 -1.69 3.95
C MET A 1 25.00 -0.80 4.27
N LYS A 2 24.29 -0.33 3.26
CA LYS A 2 23.07 0.46 3.49
C LYS A 2 21.93 -0.47 3.95
N PRO A 3 21.09 -0.06 4.91
CA PRO A 3 19.98 -0.89 5.38
C PRO A 3 18.89 -1.06 4.32
N THR A 4 18.15 -2.15 4.41
CA THR A 4 16.84 -2.32 3.77
C THR A 4 15.76 -2.04 4.81
N LEU A 5 14.82 -1.18 4.51
CA LEU A 5 13.77 -0.77 5.44
C LEU A 5 12.42 -1.40 5.07
N PHE A 6 11.66 -1.73 6.08
CA PHE A 6 10.31 -2.30 5.95
C PHE A 6 9.34 -1.48 6.80
N ILE A 7 8.21 -1.11 6.21
CA ILE A 7 7.10 -0.45 6.90
C ILE A 7 5.78 -1.10 6.47
N SER A 8 4.77 -1.04 7.31
CA SER A 8 3.41 -1.50 7.03
C SER A 8 2.39 -0.83 7.94
N ASP A 9 1.11 -0.98 7.62
CA ASP A 9 -0.01 -0.66 8.52
C ASP A 9 -0.02 0.80 9.02
N LEU A 10 0.29 1.74 8.12
CA LEU A 10 0.26 3.17 8.46
C LEU A 10 -1.16 3.73 8.47
N HIS A 11 -2.06 3.15 7.68
CA HIS A 11 -3.47 3.56 7.60
C HIS A 11 -3.64 5.07 7.41
N LEU A 12 -2.96 5.61 6.37
CA LEU A 12 -2.98 7.04 6.07
C LEU A 12 -4.33 7.46 5.49
N GLU A 13 -4.84 8.58 5.97
CA GLU A 13 -6.08 9.19 5.49
C GLU A 13 -6.09 10.69 5.78
N ASP A 14 -6.92 11.46 5.05
CA ASP A 14 -7.01 12.91 5.20
C ASP A 14 -7.51 13.34 6.58
N ALA A 15 -8.32 12.50 7.24
CA ALA A 15 -8.83 12.76 8.59
C ALA A 15 -7.76 12.74 9.69
N VAL A 16 -6.60 12.10 9.42
CA VAL A 16 -5.51 11.98 10.40
C VAL A 16 -4.18 12.46 9.80
N PRO A 17 -4.04 13.77 9.52
CA PRO A 17 -2.90 14.31 8.79
C PRO A 17 -1.56 14.15 9.53
N GLY A 18 -1.58 13.94 10.85
CA GLY A 18 -0.38 13.70 11.65
C GLY A 18 0.40 12.46 11.21
N ARG A 19 -0.29 11.38 10.83
CA ARG A 19 0.36 10.15 10.33
C ARG A 19 1.10 10.42 9.01
N THR A 20 0.50 11.18 8.11
CA THR A 20 1.13 11.59 6.85
C THR A 20 2.36 12.44 7.11
N GLY A 21 2.32 13.33 8.10
CA GLY A 21 3.47 14.12 8.53
C GLY A 21 4.62 13.27 9.07
N TRP A 22 4.32 12.23 9.84
CA TRP A 22 5.35 11.29 10.32
C TRP A 22 6.01 10.53 9.17
N LEU A 23 5.21 10.04 8.22
CA LEU A 23 5.77 9.40 7.03
C LEU A 23 6.64 10.37 6.24
N ALA A 24 6.19 11.60 6.01
CA ALA A 24 6.96 12.61 5.30
C ALA A 24 8.33 12.88 5.96
N ALA A 25 8.37 12.99 7.29
CA ALA A 25 9.61 13.15 8.04
C ALA A 25 10.52 11.91 7.92
N PHE A 26 9.95 10.71 7.97
CA PHE A 26 10.70 9.47 7.77
C PHE A 26 11.30 9.39 6.36
N LEU A 27 10.53 9.71 5.31
CA LEU A 27 10.99 9.67 3.92
C LEU A 27 12.07 10.71 3.63
N ALA A 28 11.99 11.90 4.26
CA ALA A 28 12.97 12.96 4.10
C ALA A 28 14.23 12.80 4.99
N GLY A 29 14.18 11.92 5.96
CA GLY A 29 15.25 11.68 6.91
C GLY A 29 15.77 10.23 6.85
N PRO A 30 15.40 9.35 7.80
CA PRO A 30 15.99 8.02 7.92
C PRO A 30 15.95 7.16 6.65
N ALA A 31 14.88 7.28 5.86
CA ALA A 31 14.74 6.48 4.63
C ALA A 31 15.79 6.81 3.57
N THR A 32 16.37 8.01 3.57
CA THR A 32 17.39 8.43 2.58
C THR A 32 18.69 7.64 2.69
N GLU A 33 18.96 7.05 3.84
CA GLU A 33 20.15 6.23 4.09
C GLU A 33 20.00 4.76 3.64
N ALA A 34 18.78 4.38 3.24
CA ALA A 34 18.47 2.99 2.86
C ALA A 34 18.95 2.65 1.45
N SER A 35 19.12 1.35 1.19
CA SER A 35 19.26 0.79 -0.17
C SER A 35 17.90 0.58 -0.83
N ALA A 36 16.89 0.22 -0.03
CA ALA A 36 15.52 -0.02 -0.48
C ALA A 36 14.53 0.18 0.66
N LEU A 37 13.30 0.55 0.30
CA LEU A 37 12.14 0.63 1.18
C LEU A 37 11.05 -0.32 0.67
N TYR A 38 10.64 -1.25 1.51
CA TYR A 38 9.50 -2.14 1.27
C TYR A 38 8.30 -1.69 2.09
N ILE A 39 7.18 -1.45 1.44
CA ILE A 39 5.88 -1.11 2.05
C ILE A 39 5.01 -2.36 1.95
N LEU A 40 4.77 -3.03 3.09
CA LEU A 40 4.11 -4.34 3.13
C LEU A 40 2.60 -4.25 3.37
N GLY A 41 1.95 -3.29 2.72
CA GLY A 41 0.50 -3.14 2.73
C GLY A 41 -0.05 -2.22 3.81
N ASP A 42 -1.32 -1.87 3.65
CA ASP A 42 -2.06 -0.96 4.52
C ASP A 42 -1.34 0.40 4.73
N LEU A 43 -0.74 0.90 3.65
CA LEU A 43 -0.22 2.26 3.59
C LEU A 43 -1.36 3.27 3.75
N PHE A 44 -2.48 3.01 3.09
CA PHE A 44 -3.70 3.82 3.16
C PHE A 44 -4.81 3.08 3.91
N GLU A 45 -5.65 3.85 4.61
CA GLU A 45 -6.83 3.32 5.32
C GLU A 45 -7.85 2.71 4.37
N PHE A 46 -7.98 3.27 3.17
CA PHE A 46 -8.76 2.73 2.06
C PHE A 46 -8.23 3.27 0.73
N TRP A 47 -8.57 2.58 -0.37
CA TRP A 47 -8.24 3.02 -1.72
C TRP A 47 -9.39 2.69 -2.66
N ILE A 48 -9.86 3.68 -3.41
CA ILE A 48 -11.02 3.53 -4.29
C ILE A 48 -10.66 3.60 -5.78
N GLY A 49 -9.39 3.74 -6.10
CA GLY A 49 -8.86 3.76 -7.46
C GLY A 49 -7.85 4.85 -7.69
N ASP A 50 -6.98 4.64 -8.67
CA ASP A 50 -5.91 5.57 -9.03
C ASP A 50 -6.42 6.85 -9.71
N ASP A 51 -7.70 6.89 -10.07
CA ASP A 51 -8.39 8.04 -10.65
C ASP A 51 -9.03 8.97 -9.60
N ALA A 52 -8.91 8.64 -8.32
CA ALA A 52 -9.53 9.36 -7.21
C ALA A 52 -8.53 9.62 -6.07
N LEU A 53 -7.44 10.32 -6.39
CA LEU A 53 -6.36 10.57 -5.43
C LEU A 53 -6.76 11.62 -4.39
N SER A 54 -6.72 11.23 -3.12
CA SER A 54 -6.86 12.15 -2.00
C SER A 54 -5.65 13.10 -1.86
N PRO A 55 -5.76 14.21 -1.15
CA PRO A 55 -4.62 15.06 -0.80
C PRO A 55 -3.49 14.27 -0.12
N THR A 56 -3.83 13.36 0.79
CA THR A 56 -2.87 12.44 1.44
C THR A 56 -2.12 11.60 0.41
N ALA A 57 -2.84 10.96 -0.54
CA ALA A 57 -2.23 10.13 -1.58
C ALA A 57 -1.26 10.93 -2.47
N GLN A 58 -1.64 12.16 -2.84
CA GLN A 58 -0.77 13.05 -3.62
C GLN A 58 0.49 13.44 -2.85
N HIS A 59 0.35 13.74 -1.56
CA HIS A 59 1.49 14.10 -0.71
C HIS A 59 2.46 12.92 -0.52
N VAL A 60 1.94 11.73 -0.31
CA VAL A 60 2.74 10.50 -0.20
C VAL A 60 3.49 10.20 -1.50
N ALA A 61 2.82 10.30 -2.66
CA ALA A 61 3.47 10.09 -3.95
C ALA A 61 4.64 11.06 -4.17
N LYS A 62 4.47 12.33 -3.80
CA LYS A 62 5.55 13.33 -3.87
C LYS A 62 6.74 12.96 -2.98
N GLY A 63 6.49 12.52 -1.76
CA GLY A 63 7.54 12.11 -0.82
C GLY A 63 8.31 10.89 -1.30
N LEU A 64 7.59 9.87 -1.78
CA LEU A 64 8.20 8.64 -2.34
C LEU A 64 8.98 8.93 -3.62
N GLY A 65 8.46 9.78 -4.51
CA GLY A 65 9.17 10.21 -5.71
C GLY A 65 10.47 10.95 -5.38
N ALA A 66 10.46 11.83 -4.37
CA ALA A 66 11.66 12.51 -3.89
C ALA A 66 12.70 11.53 -3.30
N LEU A 67 12.25 10.50 -2.58
CA LEU A 67 13.11 9.43 -2.07
C LEU A 67 13.75 8.65 -3.23
N GLY A 68 12.96 8.29 -4.25
CA GLY A 68 13.44 7.61 -5.45
C GLY A 68 14.47 8.42 -6.21
N ALA A 69 14.33 9.76 -6.29
CA ALA A 69 15.30 10.67 -6.90
C ALA A 69 16.66 10.65 -6.16
N GLN A 70 16.71 10.23 -4.91
CA GLN A 70 17.93 10.04 -4.13
C GLN A 70 18.53 8.62 -4.28
N GLY A 71 17.94 7.79 -5.15
CA GLY A 71 18.44 6.45 -5.46
C GLY A 71 17.93 5.33 -4.54
N VAL A 72 16.97 5.60 -3.68
CA VAL A 72 16.34 4.57 -2.83
C VAL A 72 15.19 3.94 -3.62
N LYS A 73 15.28 2.63 -3.86
CA LYS A 73 14.20 1.87 -4.51
C LYS A 73 13.04 1.66 -3.55
N THR A 74 11.82 1.89 -4.01
CA THR A 74 10.61 1.66 -3.22
C THR A 74 9.75 0.58 -3.86
N PHE A 75 9.31 -0.36 -3.03
CA PHE A 75 8.46 -1.48 -3.39
C PHE A 75 7.19 -1.47 -2.56
N PHE A 76 6.06 -1.82 -3.18
CA PHE A 76 4.76 -1.84 -2.52
C PHE A 76 4.07 -3.18 -2.71
N MET A 77 3.62 -3.74 -1.61
CA MET A 77 2.78 -4.93 -1.54
C MET A 77 1.41 -4.53 -1.01
N HIS A 78 0.34 -5.01 -1.63
CA HIS A 78 -1.03 -4.69 -1.19
C HIS A 78 -1.35 -5.27 0.19
N GLY A 79 -2.01 -4.46 1.02
CA GLY A 79 -2.66 -4.91 2.24
C GLY A 79 -4.15 -5.22 2.01
N ASN A 80 -4.89 -5.36 3.09
CA ASN A 80 -6.32 -5.61 3.04
C ASN A 80 -7.15 -4.32 2.94
N ARG A 81 -6.54 -3.16 3.10
CA ARG A 81 -7.20 -1.84 3.00
C ARG A 81 -6.95 -1.17 1.64
N ASP A 82 -5.79 -1.37 1.06
CA ASP A 82 -5.33 -0.66 -0.12
C ASP A 82 -5.07 -1.56 -1.34
N PHE A 83 -5.81 -2.67 -1.44
CA PHE A 83 -5.66 -3.67 -2.50
C PHE A 83 -5.99 -3.16 -3.91
N LEU A 84 -6.63 -2.01 -4.07
CA LEU A 84 -6.94 -1.36 -5.35
C LEU A 84 -5.86 -0.37 -5.82
N VAL A 85 -4.78 -0.18 -5.06
CA VAL A 85 -3.63 0.61 -5.54
C VAL A 85 -3.10 -0.02 -6.81
N GLY A 86 -3.06 0.76 -7.90
CA GLY A 86 -2.72 0.28 -9.23
C GLY A 86 -1.41 0.86 -9.77
N GLU A 87 -1.11 0.48 -11.01
CA GLU A 87 0.12 0.85 -11.70
C GLU A 87 0.26 2.35 -11.95
N LYS A 88 -0.85 3.08 -12.13
CA LYS A 88 -0.80 4.53 -12.34
C LYS A 88 -0.27 5.25 -11.10
N TYR A 89 -0.81 4.88 -9.94
CA TYR A 89 -0.34 5.46 -8.69
C TYR A 89 1.07 5.00 -8.36
N ALA A 90 1.39 3.73 -8.55
CA ALA A 90 2.74 3.21 -8.37
C ALA A 90 3.77 3.98 -9.21
N GLY A 91 3.47 4.24 -10.48
CA GLY A 91 4.30 5.05 -11.37
C GLY A 91 4.44 6.50 -10.91
N LEU A 92 3.34 7.11 -10.44
CA LEU A 92 3.36 8.48 -9.89
C LEU A 92 4.24 8.58 -8.64
N ALA A 93 4.18 7.58 -7.77
CA ALA A 93 4.95 7.53 -6.53
C ALA A 93 6.39 7.01 -6.72
N GLY A 94 6.72 6.48 -7.90
CA GLY A 94 8.03 5.89 -8.17
C GLY A 94 8.28 4.58 -7.40
N MET A 95 7.23 3.80 -7.18
CA MET A 95 7.31 2.50 -6.51
C MET A 95 6.96 1.35 -7.46
N GLU A 96 7.49 0.17 -7.19
CA GLU A 96 7.23 -1.07 -7.91
C GLU A 96 6.21 -1.91 -7.14
N LEU A 97 5.13 -2.36 -7.84
CA LEU A 97 4.15 -3.26 -7.23
C LEU A 97 4.71 -4.68 -7.13
N LEU A 98 4.57 -5.27 -5.95
CA LEU A 98 4.98 -6.64 -5.67
C LEU A 98 3.78 -7.60 -5.71
N PRO A 99 4.01 -8.90 -5.97
CA PRO A 99 3.00 -9.93 -5.75
C PRO A 99 2.65 -10.06 -4.26
N GLU A 100 1.58 -10.79 -3.94
CA GLU A 100 1.11 -10.99 -2.56
C GLU A 100 2.14 -11.68 -1.65
N GLU A 101 3.00 -12.50 -2.23
CA GLU A 101 4.09 -13.19 -1.57
C GLU A 101 5.35 -13.08 -2.43
N LEU A 102 6.46 -12.77 -1.82
CA LEU A 102 7.75 -12.64 -2.51
C LEU A 102 8.90 -13.10 -1.62
N VAL A 103 9.76 -13.95 -2.14
CA VAL A 103 11.04 -14.26 -1.49
C VAL A 103 12.12 -13.36 -2.07
N ILE A 104 12.79 -12.62 -1.19
CA ILE A 104 13.94 -11.79 -1.54
C ILE A 104 15.21 -12.36 -0.91
N ASP A 105 16.36 -12.02 -1.48
CA ASP A 105 17.62 -12.16 -0.79
C ASP A 105 17.87 -10.91 0.08
N LEU A 106 17.73 -11.05 1.38
CA LEU A 106 18.04 -9.99 2.33
C LEU A 106 19.46 -10.20 2.88
N HIS A 107 20.41 -9.56 2.23
CA HIS A 107 21.85 -9.64 2.63
C HIS A 107 22.38 -11.08 2.75
N GLY A 108 22.03 -11.93 1.79
CA GLY A 108 22.45 -13.35 1.77
C GLY A 108 21.49 -14.30 2.48
N THR A 109 20.37 -13.81 3.00
CA THR A 109 19.34 -14.63 3.67
C THR A 109 18.03 -14.60 2.88
N PRO A 110 17.56 -15.77 2.38
CA PRO A 110 16.24 -15.86 1.76
C PRO A 110 15.16 -15.44 2.75
N THR A 111 14.38 -14.40 2.41
CA THR A 111 13.39 -13.81 3.30
C THR A 111 12.05 -13.71 2.58
N LEU A 112 11.03 -14.35 3.14
CA LEU A 112 9.66 -14.28 2.63
C LEU A 112 9.00 -12.98 3.10
N LEU A 113 8.47 -12.21 2.14
CA LEU A 113 7.67 -11.01 2.37
C LEU A 113 6.21 -11.31 2.07
N LEU A 114 5.33 -10.91 2.96
CA LEU A 114 3.88 -10.94 2.81
C LEU A 114 3.24 -9.93 3.77
N HIS A 115 2.01 -9.49 3.47
CA HIS A 115 1.28 -8.60 4.38
C HIS A 115 0.87 -9.33 5.67
N GLY A 116 0.52 -10.61 5.58
CA GLY A 116 0.26 -11.47 6.73
C GLY A 116 -1.22 -11.79 6.96
N ASP A 117 -2.14 -11.09 6.33
CA ASP A 117 -3.58 -11.35 6.43
C ASP A 117 -3.99 -12.73 5.91
N SER A 118 -3.25 -13.30 4.97
CA SER A 118 -3.43 -14.68 4.48
C SER A 118 -3.17 -15.76 5.54
N LEU A 119 -2.45 -15.41 6.61
CA LEU A 119 -2.12 -16.33 7.70
C LEU A 119 -3.25 -16.47 8.75
N CYS A 120 -4.26 -15.60 8.70
CA CYS A 120 -5.44 -15.65 9.56
C CYS A 120 -6.44 -16.72 9.06
N THR A 121 -5.99 -17.97 8.96
CA THR A 121 -6.72 -19.07 8.31
C THR A 121 -8.00 -19.50 9.04
N ASP A 122 -8.08 -19.24 10.34
CA ASP A 122 -9.24 -19.57 11.16
C ASP A 122 -10.41 -18.60 10.94
N ASP A 123 -10.14 -17.40 10.41
CA ASP A 123 -11.18 -16.44 10.04
C ASP A 123 -11.70 -16.74 8.63
N VAL A 124 -12.61 -17.70 8.55
CA VAL A 124 -13.17 -18.21 7.29
C VAL A 124 -13.89 -17.12 6.50
N GLU A 125 -14.63 -16.25 7.20
CA GLU A 125 -15.38 -15.15 6.57
C GLU A 125 -14.41 -14.13 5.96
N TYR A 126 -13.39 -13.74 6.69
CA TYR A 126 -12.35 -12.85 6.19
C TYR A 126 -11.63 -13.46 4.97
N GLN A 127 -11.25 -14.74 5.03
CA GLN A 127 -10.56 -15.39 3.91
C GLN A 127 -11.46 -15.48 2.66
N ALA A 128 -12.77 -15.65 2.83
CA ALA A 128 -13.72 -15.61 1.72
C ALA A 128 -13.78 -14.21 1.08
N MET A 129 -13.90 -13.17 1.89
CA MET A 129 -13.86 -11.77 1.43
C MET A 129 -12.52 -11.47 0.76
N ARG A 130 -11.41 -11.88 1.33
CA ARG A 130 -10.07 -11.70 0.78
C ARG A 130 -9.94 -12.27 -0.63
N ARG A 131 -10.41 -13.50 -0.86
CA ARG A 131 -10.42 -14.11 -2.19
C ARG A 131 -11.24 -13.31 -3.19
N GLN A 132 -12.38 -12.76 -2.76
CA GLN A 132 -13.23 -11.94 -3.61
C GLN A 132 -12.54 -10.63 -4.02
N VAL A 133 -12.03 -9.85 -3.05
CA VAL A 133 -11.44 -8.53 -3.32
C VAL A 133 -10.09 -8.62 -4.05
N ARG A 134 -9.43 -9.77 -4.01
CA ARG A 134 -8.20 -10.04 -4.75
C ARG A 134 -8.45 -10.58 -6.17
N ASN A 135 -9.70 -10.89 -6.52
CA ASN A 135 -10.06 -11.36 -7.85
C ASN A 135 -10.00 -10.20 -8.85
N PRO A 136 -9.21 -10.31 -9.95
CA PRO A 136 -9.06 -9.24 -10.94
C PRO A 136 -10.38 -8.83 -11.60
N ASP A 137 -11.29 -9.76 -11.86
CA ASP A 137 -12.58 -9.47 -12.49
C ASP A 137 -13.49 -8.68 -11.54
N TRP A 138 -13.48 -9.02 -10.25
CA TRP A 138 -14.19 -8.26 -9.23
C TRP A 138 -13.63 -6.84 -9.11
N GLN A 139 -12.29 -6.69 -9.08
CA GLN A 139 -11.63 -5.38 -9.03
C GLN A 139 -11.96 -4.53 -10.25
N ALA A 140 -11.95 -5.11 -11.46
CA ALA A 140 -12.33 -4.42 -12.68
C ALA A 140 -13.80 -3.96 -12.63
N GLY A 141 -14.69 -4.78 -12.10
CA GLY A 141 -16.10 -4.43 -11.89
C GLY A 141 -16.25 -3.23 -10.93
N VAL A 142 -15.57 -3.24 -9.80
CA VAL A 142 -15.59 -2.11 -8.85
C VAL A 142 -15.02 -0.85 -9.47
N LEU A 143 -13.89 -0.93 -10.16
CA LEU A 143 -13.25 0.22 -10.79
C LEU A 143 -14.07 0.79 -11.96
N SER A 144 -15.04 0.06 -12.51
CA SER A 144 -15.99 0.55 -13.52
C SER A 144 -17.12 1.42 -12.93
N LEU A 145 -17.33 1.35 -11.62
CA LEU A 145 -18.32 2.19 -10.93
C LEU A 145 -17.87 3.64 -10.84
N SER A 146 -18.80 4.55 -10.57
CA SER A 146 -18.46 5.95 -10.30
C SER A 146 -17.62 6.09 -9.02
N ILE A 147 -16.87 7.17 -8.91
CA ILE A 147 -16.08 7.48 -7.70
C ILE A 147 -16.99 7.52 -6.47
N GLU A 148 -18.18 8.10 -6.60
CA GLU A 148 -19.14 8.20 -5.50
C GLU A 148 -19.60 6.80 -5.02
N GLU A 149 -19.96 5.91 -5.95
CA GLU A 149 -20.35 4.54 -5.62
C GLU A 149 -19.21 3.76 -4.93
N ARG A 150 -17.99 3.91 -5.45
CA ARG A 150 -16.81 3.28 -4.84
C ARG A 150 -16.52 3.81 -3.43
N LEU A 151 -16.68 5.11 -3.23
CA LEU A 151 -16.52 5.72 -1.91
C LEU A 151 -17.56 5.19 -0.92
N GLN A 152 -18.84 5.08 -1.34
CA GLN A 152 -19.89 4.49 -0.50
C GLN A 152 -19.57 3.03 -0.12
N MET A 153 -19.09 2.22 -1.06
CA MET A 153 -18.67 0.85 -0.78
C MET A 153 -17.52 0.79 0.24
N ALA A 154 -16.53 1.65 0.11
CA ALA A 154 -15.41 1.72 1.05
C ALA A 154 -15.86 2.12 2.47
N MET A 155 -16.77 3.08 2.58
CA MET A 155 -17.33 3.51 3.87
C MET A 155 -18.15 2.40 4.53
N GLN A 156 -18.96 1.67 3.77
CA GLN A 156 -19.74 0.52 4.28
C GLN A 156 -18.82 -0.62 4.75
N ALA A 157 -17.77 -0.93 4.00
CA ALA A 157 -16.79 -1.95 4.38
C ALA A 157 -16.05 -1.56 5.67
N ARG A 158 -15.74 -0.28 5.86
CA ARG A 158 -15.11 0.25 7.07
C ARG A 158 -16.00 0.13 8.31
N GLU A 159 -17.31 0.42 8.18
CA GLU A 159 -18.28 0.29 9.28
C GLU A 159 -18.49 -1.17 9.71
N ALA A 160 -18.32 -2.12 8.78
CA ALA A 160 -18.50 -3.55 9.04
C ALA A 160 -17.27 -4.25 9.65
N SER A 161 -16.14 -3.57 9.72
CA SER A 161 -14.86 -4.15 10.20
C SER A 161 -14.51 -3.77 11.65
#